data_7056f66adea925ae5e53aafd482919ad
#
_entry.id   7056f66adea925ae5e53aafd482919ad
#
_cell.length_a   1.000
_cell.length_b   1.000
_cell.length_c   1.000
_cell.angle_alpha   90.00
_cell.angle_beta   90.00
_cell.angle_gamma   90.00
#
_symmetry.space_group_name_H-M   'P 1'
#
loop_
_entity.id
_entity.type
_entity.pdbx_description
1 polymer ?
#
loop_
_entity_poly.entity_id
_entity_poly.type
_entity_poly.pdbx_seq_one_letter_code
_entity_poly.pdbx_strand_id
1 'polypeptide(L)'
;MLASVGVFAQSERTTDFGGIVSAEAEVGLGGPFGMSVEEELRFDHNFTQFDRWLNSVGVDYTCLHNRMNIGVTADYIRRHNDRGYYENRGRLGVQVTYTEDYRRFKFQVRSKFMGTFFDERTGEHRINPRLYWRNRLKVTYQPMNSRFKYALSTELFWLINDPKKGGIDNLRTVLSVDYRLARHYTLSAFARMDNDLWVTEPVDRFYFGLTLKAKY
;
A
#
# COMPACT_ATOMS: atom_id res chain seq x y z
N MET A 1 -23.52 43.01 12.91
CA MET A 1 -23.16 41.85 12.07
C MET A 1 -22.14 41.03 12.87
N LEU A 2 -22.58 40.03 13.60
CA LEU A 2 -21.73 39.13 14.39
C LEU A 2 -21.35 37.95 13.52
N ALA A 3 -20.07 37.83 13.18
CA ALA A 3 -19.52 36.68 12.49
C ALA A 3 -19.46 35.49 13.47
N SER A 4 -20.29 34.49 13.28
CA SER A 4 -20.20 33.21 13.99
C SER A 4 -18.95 32.47 13.49
N VAL A 5 -17.91 32.43 14.32
CA VAL A 5 -16.79 31.53 14.13
C VAL A 5 -17.30 30.11 14.42
N GLY A 6 -17.50 29.34 13.38
CA GLY A 6 -17.83 27.93 13.50
C GLY A 6 -16.65 27.19 14.14
N VAL A 7 -16.81 26.77 15.38
CA VAL A 7 -15.92 25.81 16.03
C VAL A 7 -16.13 24.48 15.32
N PHE A 8 -15.21 24.11 14.44
CA PHE A 8 -15.13 22.74 13.92
C PHE A 8 -14.79 21.84 15.11
N ALA A 9 -15.77 21.08 15.58
CA ALA A 9 -15.53 20.02 16.53
C ALA A 9 -14.51 19.06 15.91
N GLN A 10 -13.28 19.01 16.45
CA GLN A 10 -12.34 17.97 16.13
C GLN A 10 -12.96 16.66 16.58
N SER A 11 -13.36 15.82 15.62
CA SER A 11 -13.72 14.43 15.87
C SER A 11 -12.51 13.77 16.55
N GLU A 12 -12.74 13.11 17.70
CA GLU A 12 -11.69 12.37 18.38
C GLU A 12 -11.13 11.31 17.42
N ARG A 13 -9.82 11.38 17.16
CA ARG A 13 -9.12 10.37 16.35
C ARG A 13 -8.87 9.15 17.21
N THR A 14 -9.33 8.01 16.78
CA THR A 14 -8.98 6.73 17.41
C THR A 14 -7.68 6.20 16.84
N THR A 15 -6.89 5.52 17.68
CA THR A 15 -5.61 4.93 17.28
C THR A 15 -5.70 3.43 17.40
N ASP A 16 -5.25 2.71 16.37
CA ASP A 16 -5.15 1.26 16.34
C ASP A 16 -3.76 0.81 15.96
N PHE A 17 -3.27 -0.29 16.56
CA PHE A 17 -1.99 -0.90 16.27
C PHE A 17 -2.20 -2.27 15.65
N GLY A 18 -1.34 -2.61 14.68
CA GLY A 18 -1.43 -3.88 13.99
C GLY A 18 -0.09 -4.42 13.53
N GLY A 19 -0.11 -5.67 13.05
CA GLY A 19 1.05 -6.38 12.53
C GLY A 19 0.86 -6.78 11.08
N ILE A 20 1.97 -6.82 10.32
CA ILE A 20 1.99 -7.29 8.93
C ILE A 20 3.16 -8.25 8.77
N VAL A 21 2.89 -9.44 8.23
CA VAL A 21 3.92 -10.37 7.79
C VAL A 21 3.69 -10.67 6.33
N SER A 22 4.75 -10.54 5.50
CA SER A 22 4.62 -10.79 4.07
C SER A 22 5.83 -11.49 3.47
N ALA A 23 5.59 -12.14 2.35
CA ALA A 23 6.60 -12.69 1.47
C ALA A 23 6.39 -12.14 0.05
N GLU A 24 7.47 -11.72 -0.59
CA GLU A 24 7.46 -11.16 -1.95
C GLU A 24 8.52 -11.86 -2.79
N ALA A 25 8.16 -12.27 -4.00
CA ALA A 25 9.08 -12.82 -4.98
C ALA A 25 8.99 -12.03 -6.28
N GLU A 26 10.14 -11.60 -6.80
CA GLU A 26 10.29 -10.97 -8.11
C GLU A 26 11.14 -11.86 -9.01
N VAL A 27 10.68 -12.11 -10.23
CA VAL A 27 11.36 -12.95 -11.23
C VAL A 27 11.44 -12.20 -12.56
N GLY A 28 12.63 -12.12 -13.14
CA GLY A 28 12.81 -11.63 -14.51
C GLY A 28 12.35 -12.69 -15.51
N LEU A 29 11.43 -12.35 -16.40
CA LEU A 29 10.90 -13.26 -17.45
C LEU A 29 11.73 -13.23 -18.74
N GLY A 30 12.83 -12.47 -18.73
CA GLY A 30 13.67 -12.21 -19.91
C GLY A 30 13.32 -10.89 -20.61
N GLY A 31 14.35 -10.22 -21.15
CA GLY A 31 14.20 -8.88 -21.72
C GLY A 31 13.69 -7.88 -20.70
N PRO A 32 12.73 -7.01 -21.05
CA PRO A 32 12.21 -5.96 -20.18
C PRO A 32 11.07 -6.41 -19.25
N PHE A 33 10.67 -7.69 -19.28
CA PHE A 33 9.52 -8.18 -18.55
C PHE A 33 9.91 -8.76 -17.20
N GLY A 34 9.08 -8.47 -16.19
CA GLY A 34 9.17 -9.01 -14.83
C GLY A 34 7.82 -9.54 -14.35
N MET A 35 7.86 -10.40 -13.36
CA MET A 35 6.70 -10.91 -12.65
C MET A 35 6.96 -10.81 -11.16
N SER A 36 5.93 -10.45 -10.40
CA SER A 36 5.95 -10.41 -8.94
C SER A 36 4.80 -11.20 -8.35
N VAL A 37 5.06 -11.83 -7.21
CA VAL A 37 4.05 -12.47 -6.38
C VAL A 37 4.26 -11.99 -4.96
N GLU A 38 3.18 -11.60 -4.28
CA GLU A 38 3.21 -11.17 -2.89
C GLU A 38 2.11 -11.89 -2.12
N GLU A 39 2.43 -12.32 -0.91
CA GLU A 39 1.50 -12.81 0.09
C GLU A 39 1.65 -11.99 1.35
N GLU A 40 0.53 -11.44 1.87
CA GLU A 40 0.50 -10.59 3.07
C GLU A 40 -0.56 -11.12 4.05
N LEU A 41 -0.15 -11.31 5.30
CA LEU A 41 -1.04 -11.52 6.44
C LEU A 41 -1.03 -10.28 7.31
N ARG A 42 -2.23 -9.79 7.68
CA ARG A 42 -2.37 -8.60 8.51
C ARG A 42 -3.23 -8.86 9.72
N PHE A 43 -2.81 -8.26 10.83
CA PHE A 43 -3.49 -8.25 12.12
C PHE A 43 -3.77 -6.80 12.52
N ASP A 44 -4.91 -6.55 13.13
CA ASP A 44 -5.32 -5.26 13.69
C ASP A 44 -5.81 -5.41 15.13
N HIS A 45 -6.51 -4.41 15.67
CA HIS A 45 -7.03 -4.40 17.06
C HIS A 45 -5.92 -4.76 18.07
N ASN A 46 -4.81 -4.00 18.05
CA ASN A 46 -3.64 -4.23 18.89
C ASN A 46 -3.07 -5.65 18.75
N PHE A 47 -2.95 -6.14 17.52
CA PHE A 47 -2.44 -7.47 17.11
C PHE A 47 -3.32 -8.66 17.51
N THR A 48 -4.52 -8.44 18.02
CA THR A 48 -5.39 -9.51 18.56
C THR A 48 -6.31 -10.11 17.51
N GLN A 49 -6.60 -9.38 16.43
CA GLN A 49 -7.55 -9.82 15.40
C GLN A 49 -6.87 -9.97 14.04
N PHE A 50 -7.14 -11.09 13.36
CA PHE A 50 -6.74 -11.27 11.98
C PHE A 50 -7.60 -10.40 11.07
N ASP A 51 -6.99 -9.37 10.41
CA ASP A 51 -7.71 -8.45 9.50
C ASP A 51 -7.85 -9.07 8.12
N ARG A 52 -6.73 -9.47 7.50
CA ARG A 52 -6.78 -9.92 6.11
C ARG A 52 -5.63 -10.83 5.69
N TRP A 53 -5.95 -11.61 4.68
CA TRP A 53 -5.00 -12.31 3.84
C TRP A 53 -5.07 -11.73 2.43
N LEU A 54 -3.93 -11.34 1.88
CA LEU A 54 -3.81 -10.79 0.54
C LEU A 54 -2.82 -11.62 -0.26
N ASN A 55 -3.22 -11.99 -1.48
CA ASN A 55 -2.35 -12.54 -2.50
C ASN A 55 -2.35 -11.59 -3.68
N SER A 56 -1.19 -11.24 -4.18
CA SER A 56 -1.01 -10.33 -5.33
C SER A 56 -0.12 -10.98 -6.37
N VAL A 57 -0.50 -10.86 -7.62
CA VAL A 57 0.32 -11.22 -8.78
C VAL A 57 0.46 -9.97 -9.64
N GLY A 58 1.68 -9.69 -10.08
CA GLY A 58 1.98 -8.57 -10.95
C GLY A 58 2.82 -8.98 -12.15
N VAL A 59 2.62 -8.30 -13.27
CA VAL A 59 3.50 -8.34 -14.44
C VAL A 59 3.90 -6.93 -14.76
N ASP A 60 5.16 -6.72 -15.07
CA ASP A 60 5.71 -5.42 -15.38
C ASP A 60 6.59 -5.41 -16.61
N TYR A 61 6.65 -4.24 -17.22
CA TYR A 61 7.48 -3.91 -18.37
C TYR A 61 8.38 -2.74 -18.03
N THR A 62 9.69 -2.93 -18.12
CA THR A 62 10.68 -1.91 -17.84
C THR A 62 11.16 -1.26 -19.13
N CYS A 63 11.14 0.07 -19.19
CA CYS A 63 11.56 0.86 -20.35
C CYS A 63 12.37 2.10 -19.95
N LEU A 64 12.68 2.97 -20.90
CA LEU A 64 13.47 4.19 -20.72
C LEU A 64 14.79 3.94 -19.95
N HIS A 65 15.61 2.99 -20.43
CA HIS A 65 16.89 2.62 -19.81
C HIS A 65 16.75 2.27 -18.31
N ASN A 66 15.75 1.45 -17.98
CA ASN A 66 15.41 1.00 -16.62
C ASN A 66 14.91 2.10 -15.68
N ARG A 67 14.53 3.26 -16.19
CA ARG A 67 13.99 4.34 -15.36
C ARG A 67 12.47 4.29 -15.20
N MET A 68 11.76 3.72 -16.15
CA MET A 68 10.31 3.62 -16.11
C MET A 68 9.85 2.16 -16.11
N ASN A 69 8.93 1.84 -15.22
CA ASN A 69 8.29 0.54 -15.09
C ASN A 69 6.78 0.72 -15.18
N ILE A 70 6.16 -0.02 -16.10
CA ILE A 70 4.70 -0.05 -16.28
C ILE A 70 4.24 -1.44 -15.86
N GLY A 71 3.29 -1.53 -14.93
CA GLY A 71 2.85 -2.81 -14.38
C GLY A 71 1.35 -2.93 -14.26
N VAL A 72 0.89 -4.17 -14.32
CA VAL A 72 -0.49 -4.57 -14.03
C VAL A 72 -0.47 -5.51 -12.83
N THR A 73 -1.40 -5.35 -11.91
CA THR A 73 -1.51 -6.20 -10.72
C THR A 73 -2.93 -6.73 -10.57
N ALA A 74 -3.03 -7.97 -10.12
CA ALA A 74 -4.28 -8.61 -9.72
C ALA A 74 -4.12 -9.13 -8.28
N ASP A 75 -5.01 -8.69 -7.40
CA ASP A 75 -4.95 -9.06 -6.00
C ASP A 75 -6.24 -9.81 -5.62
N TYR A 76 -6.10 -10.87 -4.84
CA TYR A 76 -7.18 -11.51 -4.11
C TYR A 76 -7.02 -11.20 -2.62
N ILE A 77 -8.10 -10.74 -1.99
CA ILE A 77 -8.10 -10.32 -0.59
C ILE A 77 -9.25 -11.02 0.12
N ARG A 78 -8.93 -11.75 1.18
CA ARG A 78 -9.92 -12.24 2.14
C ARG A 78 -9.79 -11.41 3.41
N ARG A 79 -10.80 -10.60 3.70
CA ARG A 79 -10.78 -9.65 4.81
C ARG A 79 -11.84 -9.98 5.84
N HIS A 80 -11.48 -9.90 7.13
CA HIS A 80 -12.45 -9.91 8.22
C HIS A 80 -13.23 -8.60 8.21
N ASN A 81 -14.57 -8.69 8.27
CA ASN A 81 -15.45 -7.54 8.31
C ASN A 81 -15.85 -7.27 9.78
N ASP A 82 -16.09 -6.01 10.11
CA ASP A 82 -16.52 -5.56 11.44
C ASP A 82 -17.83 -6.24 11.93
N ARG A 83 -18.56 -6.92 11.03
CA ARG A 83 -19.76 -7.72 11.33
C ARG A 83 -19.46 -9.18 11.66
N GLY A 84 -18.19 -9.57 11.80
CA GLY A 84 -17.77 -10.91 12.23
C GLY A 84 -17.73 -11.97 11.12
N TYR A 85 -17.77 -11.61 9.81
CA TYR A 85 -17.61 -12.54 8.71
C TYR A 85 -16.46 -12.17 7.79
N TYR A 86 -15.97 -13.15 7.00
CA TYR A 86 -14.95 -12.91 5.98
C TYR A 86 -15.57 -12.53 4.65
N GLU A 87 -15.08 -11.44 4.07
CA GLU A 87 -15.45 -10.91 2.76
C GLU A 87 -14.32 -11.16 1.76
N ASN A 88 -14.66 -11.65 0.55
CA ASN A 88 -13.72 -11.79 -0.53
C ASN A 88 -13.74 -10.52 -1.39
N ARG A 89 -12.56 -10.06 -1.79
CA ARG A 89 -12.39 -8.89 -2.64
C ARG A 89 -11.39 -9.21 -3.75
N GLY A 90 -11.76 -8.89 -4.98
CA GLY A 90 -10.85 -8.83 -6.12
C GLY A 90 -10.35 -7.41 -6.32
N ARG A 91 -9.09 -7.24 -6.72
CA ARG A 91 -8.54 -5.94 -7.05
C ARG A 91 -7.70 -6.01 -8.30
N LEU A 92 -7.93 -5.10 -9.24
CA LEU A 92 -7.12 -4.95 -10.44
C LEU A 92 -6.49 -3.56 -10.43
N GLY A 93 -5.24 -3.46 -10.86
CA GLY A 93 -4.54 -2.19 -10.87
C GLY A 93 -3.56 -2.08 -12.02
N VAL A 94 -3.42 -0.86 -12.55
CA VAL A 94 -2.38 -0.48 -13.51
C VAL A 94 -1.51 0.58 -12.85
N GLN A 95 -0.20 0.48 -13.02
CA GLN A 95 0.73 1.43 -12.41
C GLN A 95 1.85 1.82 -13.35
N VAL A 96 2.34 3.03 -13.13
CA VAL A 96 3.57 3.53 -13.74
C VAL A 96 4.48 4.00 -12.60
N THR A 97 5.72 3.56 -12.63
CA THR A 97 6.75 3.96 -11.67
C THR A 97 7.92 4.56 -12.43
N TYR A 98 8.30 5.78 -12.07
CA TYR A 98 9.52 6.41 -12.54
C TYR A 98 10.56 6.38 -11.42
N THR A 99 11.80 6.05 -11.78
CA THR A 99 12.92 5.90 -10.84
C THR A 99 14.11 6.71 -11.32
N GLU A 100 14.68 7.50 -10.42
CA GLU A 100 15.92 8.26 -10.65
C GLU A 100 16.93 7.94 -9.55
N ASP A 101 18.15 7.59 -9.96
CA ASP A 101 19.25 7.30 -9.04
C ASP A 101 20.18 8.52 -8.97
N TYR A 102 20.41 9.05 -7.76
CA TYR A 102 21.34 10.13 -7.50
C TYR A 102 22.30 9.77 -6.36
N ARG A 103 23.51 9.43 -6.70
CA ARG A 103 24.56 8.98 -5.76
C ARG A 103 24.10 7.77 -4.91
N ARG A 104 23.79 8.01 -3.63
CA ARG A 104 23.34 6.98 -2.68
C ARG A 104 21.83 6.97 -2.48
N PHE A 105 21.15 7.88 -3.15
CA PHE A 105 19.71 8.03 -3.07
C PHE A 105 19.05 7.51 -4.33
N LYS A 106 17.94 6.82 -4.14
CA LYS A 106 17.02 6.42 -5.20
C LYS A 106 15.67 7.07 -4.95
N PHE A 107 15.20 7.86 -5.91
CA PHE A 107 13.92 8.54 -5.88
C PHE A 107 12.95 7.78 -6.78
N GLN A 108 11.76 7.51 -6.28
CA GLN A 108 10.70 6.85 -7.04
C GLN A 108 9.39 7.59 -6.91
N VAL A 109 8.75 7.81 -8.05
CA VAL A 109 7.37 8.32 -8.13
C VAL A 109 6.52 7.24 -8.77
N ARG A 110 5.45 6.82 -8.11
CA ARG A 110 4.51 5.84 -8.65
C ARG A 110 3.11 6.43 -8.70
N SER A 111 2.45 6.28 -9.83
CA SER A 111 1.02 6.50 -10.00
C SER A 111 0.34 5.17 -10.29
N LYS A 112 -0.69 4.81 -9.51
CA LYS A 112 -1.44 3.56 -9.63
C LYS A 112 -2.93 3.86 -9.67
N PHE A 113 -3.59 3.40 -10.71
CA PHE A 113 -5.05 3.36 -10.80
C PHE A 113 -5.52 1.95 -10.47
N MET A 114 -6.55 1.82 -9.63
CA MET A 114 -7.02 0.51 -9.20
C MET A 114 -8.50 0.47 -8.91
N GLY A 115 -9.13 -0.66 -9.25
CA GLY A 115 -10.51 -0.99 -8.92
C GLY A 115 -10.58 -2.15 -7.92
N THR A 116 -11.37 -1.99 -6.86
CA THR A 116 -11.64 -3.04 -5.88
C THR A 116 -13.08 -3.50 -6.02
N PHE A 117 -13.26 -4.77 -6.32
CA PHE A 117 -14.54 -5.47 -6.44
C PHE A 117 -14.85 -6.19 -5.12
N PHE A 118 -16.06 -6.04 -4.64
CA PHE A 118 -16.52 -6.60 -3.40
C PHE A 118 -17.51 -7.74 -3.64
N ASP A 119 -17.48 -8.75 -2.77
CA ASP A 119 -18.51 -9.80 -2.71
C ASP A 119 -19.80 -9.22 -2.10
N GLU A 120 -20.86 -9.09 -2.90
CA GLU A 120 -22.12 -8.42 -2.52
C GLU A 120 -23.11 -9.34 -1.78
N ARG A 121 -22.63 -10.27 -0.97
CA ARG A 121 -23.50 -11.24 -0.26
C ARG A 121 -24.55 -10.62 0.66
N THR A 122 -24.43 -9.36 1.03
CA THR A 122 -25.18 -8.75 2.13
C THR A 122 -26.20 -7.70 1.76
N GLY A 123 -26.51 -7.52 0.45
CA GLY A 123 -27.51 -6.53 0.02
C GLY A 123 -27.16 -5.07 0.34
N GLU A 124 -25.94 -4.80 0.74
CA GLU A 124 -25.45 -3.44 0.90
C GLU A 124 -25.17 -2.85 -0.49
N HIS A 125 -25.87 -1.78 -0.82
CA HIS A 125 -25.59 -0.97 -2.02
C HIS A 125 -24.27 -0.22 -1.85
N ARG A 126 -23.15 -0.92 -2.04
CA ARG A 126 -21.81 -0.33 -2.10
C ARG A 126 -21.50 0.05 -3.53
N ILE A 127 -20.70 1.10 -3.70
CA ILE A 127 -20.10 1.39 -5.00
C ILE A 127 -19.14 0.25 -5.33
N ASN A 128 -19.45 -0.50 -6.40
CA ASN A 128 -18.71 -1.68 -6.83
C ASN A 128 -18.49 -1.64 -8.35
N PRO A 129 -17.24 -1.55 -8.86
CA PRO A 129 -16.00 -1.47 -8.09
C PRO A 129 -15.78 -0.10 -7.44
N ARG A 130 -15.01 -0.06 -6.34
CA ARG A 130 -14.50 1.18 -5.78
C ARG A 130 -13.18 1.53 -6.46
N LEU A 131 -13.12 2.73 -7.07
CA LEU A 131 -11.98 3.17 -7.86
C LEU A 131 -11.08 4.12 -7.07
N TYR A 132 -9.79 3.83 -7.07
CA TYR A 132 -8.76 4.64 -6.43
C TYR A 132 -7.68 5.06 -7.42
N TRP A 133 -7.25 6.30 -7.30
CA TRP A 133 -5.99 6.77 -7.85
C TRP A 133 -5.01 6.99 -6.70
N ARG A 134 -3.86 6.32 -6.77
CA ARG A 134 -2.85 6.31 -5.71
C ARG A 134 -1.55 6.88 -6.25
N ASN A 135 -0.99 7.85 -5.53
CA ASN A 135 0.28 8.47 -5.90
C ASN A 135 1.28 8.33 -4.75
N ARG A 136 2.43 7.72 -5.02
CA ARG A 136 3.46 7.43 -4.03
C ARG A 136 4.77 8.09 -4.41
N LEU A 137 5.38 8.77 -3.42
CA LEU A 137 6.77 9.18 -3.43
C LEU A 137 7.55 8.24 -2.51
N LYS A 138 8.73 7.79 -2.95
CA LYS A 138 9.62 6.97 -2.14
C LYS A 138 11.06 7.44 -2.33
N VAL A 139 11.78 7.59 -1.23
CA VAL A 139 13.22 7.88 -1.20
C VAL A 139 13.89 6.71 -0.52
N THR A 140 14.91 6.14 -1.16
CA THR A 140 15.72 5.06 -0.59
C THR A 140 17.15 5.54 -0.48
N TYR A 141 17.78 5.33 0.68
CA TYR A 141 19.18 5.62 0.95
C TYR A 141 19.94 4.32 1.17
N GLN A 142 21.02 4.13 0.44
CA GLN A 142 21.92 2.99 0.60
C GLN A 142 23.33 3.48 0.96
N PRO A 143 23.82 3.26 2.20
CA PRO A 143 25.19 3.57 2.59
C PRO A 143 26.20 2.76 1.75
N MET A 144 27.41 3.30 1.60
CA MET A 144 28.50 2.57 0.91
C MET A 144 28.83 1.28 1.64
N ASN A 145 29.06 0.22 0.86
CA ASN A 145 29.47 -1.12 1.37
C ASN A 145 28.54 -1.68 2.48
N SER A 146 27.31 -1.19 2.55
CA SER A 146 26.33 -1.62 3.53
C SER A 146 25.38 -2.67 2.97
N ARG A 147 25.00 -3.64 3.83
CA ARG A 147 23.90 -4.57 3.56
C ARG A 147 22.53 -3.95 3.87
N PHE A 148 22.51 -2.77 4.51
CA PHE A 148 21.30 -2.06 4.88
C PHE A 148 20.90 -1.06 3.80
N LYS A 149 19.58 -0.92 3.60
CA LYS A 149 18.93 0.17 2.86
C LYS A 149 17.83 0.74 3.74
N TYR A 150 17.69 2.05 3.73
CA TYR A 150 16.67 2.78 4.47
C TYR A 150 15.72 3.42 3.47
N ALA A 151 14.44 3.30 3.66
CA ALA A 151 13.50 3.96 2.77
C ALA A 151 12.36 4.63 3.54
N LEU A 152 11.98 5.81 3.04
CA LEU A 152 10.79 6.53 3.46
C LEU A 152 9.89 6.68 2.26
N SER A 153 8.61 6.37 2.41
CA SER A 153 7.62 6.62 1.36
C SER A 153 6.35 7.21 1.94
N THR A 154 5.72 8.08 1.14
CA THR A 154 4.39 8.59 1.41
C THR A 154 3.49 8.33 0.21
N GLU A 155 2.23 7.98 0.44
CA GLU A 155 1.27 7.62 -0.59
C GLU A 155 -0.09 8.20 -0.29
N LEU A 156 -0.64 8.95 -1.24
CA LEU A 156 -1.98 9.51 -1.20
C LEU A 156 -2.96 8.59 -1.91
N PHE A 157 -4.13 8.41 -1.32
CA PHE A 157 -5.23 7.64 -1.87
C PHE A 157 -6.36 8.58 -2.23
N TRP A 158 -6.70 8.64 -3.49
CA TRP A 158 -7.81 9.42 -4.00
C TRP A 158 -8.94 8.49 -4.42
N LEU A 159 -10.07 8.57 -3.73
CA LEU A 159 -11.29 7.87 -4.09
C LEU A 159 -12.01 8.67 -5.20
N ILE A 160 -12.20 8.05 -6.38
CA ILE A 160 -12.62 8.76 -7.59
C ILE A 160 -14.14 8.70 -7.78
N ASN A 161 -14.73 7.54 -7.54
CA ASN A 161 -16.11 7.26 -7.97
C ASN A 161 -17.15 7.24 -6.83
N ASP A 162 -16.83 7.80 -5.68
CA ASP A 162 -17.81 7.98 -4.60
C ASP A 162 -18.35 9.42 -4.62
N PRO A 163 -19.62 9.65 -5.01
CA PRO A 163 -20.17 10.99 -5.07
C PRO A 163 -20.37 11.66 -3.70
N LYS A 164 -20.40 10.86 -2.63
CA LYS A 164 -20.56 11.37 -1.25
C LYS A 164 -19.24 11.57 -0.53
N LYS A 165 -18.21 10.77 -0.87
CA LYS A 165 -16.91 10.72 -0.19
C LYS A 165 -15.73 10.86 -1.16
N GLY A 166 -15.98 11.30 -2.41
CA GLY A 166 -14.91 11.47 -3.41
C GLY A 166 -13.86 12.46 -2.93
N GLY A 167 -12.59 12.13 -3.18
CA GLY A 167 -11.46 12.96 -2.77
C GLY A 167 -10.34 12.15 -2.13
N ILE A 168 -9.40 12.85 -1.50
CA ILE A 168 -8.29 12.21 -0.77
C ILE A 168 -8.87 11.64 0.53
N ASP A 169 -8.87 10.31 0.67
CA ASP A 169 -9.44 9.63 1.84
C ASP A 169 -8.39 9.04 2.79
N ASN A 170 -7.16 8.81 2.31
CA ASN A 170 -6.11 8.22 3.14
C ASN A 170 -4.72 8.71 2.75
N LEU A 171 -3.87 8.92 3.75
CA LEU A 171 -2.44 9.16 3.63
C LEU A 171 -1.68 8.03 4.31
N ARG A 172 -0.83 7.35 3.55
CA ARG A 172 0.04 6.29 4.06
C ARG A 172 1.48 6.74 4.10
N THR A 173 2.13 6.60 5.25
CA THR A 173 3.56 6.81 5.41
C THR A 173 4.23 5.52 5.85
N VAL A 174 5.34 5.14 5.22
CA VAL A 174 6.09 3.93 5.56
C VAL A 174 7.57 4.27 5.70
N LEU A 175 8.14 3.91 6.84
CA LEU A 175 9.57 3.88 7.09
C LEU A 175 10.03 2.42 7.09
N SER A 176 11.04 2.08 6.30
CA SER A 176 11.55 0.70 6.22
C SER A 176 13.06 0.62 6.27
N VAL A 177 13.53 -0.51 6.79
CA VAL A 177 14.93 -0.90 6.82
C VAL A 177 15.04 -2.28 6.16
N ASP A 178 15.72 -2.34 5.04
CA ASP A 178 15.99 -3.57 4.30
C ASP A 178 17.38 -4.08 4.66
N TYR A 179 17.51 -5.36 5.05
CA TYR A 179 18.76 -6.04 5.28
C TYR A 179 18.97 -7.16 4.27
N ARG A 180 20.04 -7.09 3.48
CA ARG A 180 20.39 -8.12 2.49
C ARG A 180 20.99 -9.34 3.19
N LEU A 181 20.19 -10.42 3.30
CA LEU A 181 20.59 -11.70 3.89
C LEU A 181 21.56 -12.45 2.98
N ALA A 182 21.21 -12.57 1.69
CA ALA A 182 21.97 -13.27 0.66
C ALA A 182 21.84 -12.57 -0.69
N ARG A 183 22.40 -13.16 -1.75
CA ARG A 183 22.36 -12.59 -3.10
C ARG A 183 20.94 -12.28 -3.58
N HIS A 184 20.00 -13.18 -3.31
CA HIS A 184 18.61 -13.11 -3.78
C HIS A 184 17.61 -12.79 -2.67
N TYR A 185 18.02 -12.77 -1.39
CA TYR A 185 17.13 -12.63 -0.26
C TYR A 185 17.39 -11.37 0.54
N THR A 186 16.32 -10.65 0.84
CA THR A 186 16.33 -9.43 1.65
C THR A 186 15.23 -9.54 2.70
N LEU A 187 15.54 -9.25 3.95
CA LEU A 187 14.57 -9.08 5.02
C LEU A 187 14.30 -7.59 5.20
N SER A 188 13.04 -7.19 5.17
CA SER A 188 12.59 -5.82 5.37
C SER A 188 11.79 -5.71 6.66
N ALA A 189 12.20 -4.84 7.57
CA ALA A 189 11.39 -4.44 8.71
C ALA A 189 10.83 -3.04 8.43
N PHE A 190 9.57 -2.79 8.78
CA PHE A 190 8.95 -1.50 8.52
C PHE A 190 7.95 -1.08 9.59
N ALA A 191 7.80 0.24 9.73
CA ALA A 191 6.70 0.89 10.41
C ALA A 191 5.85 1.64 9.39
N ARG A 192 4.54 1.44 9.42
CA ARG A 192 3.57 2.04 8.52
C ARG A 192 2.50 2.74 9.32
N MET A 193 2.15 3.94 8.89
CA MET A 193 1.07 4.75 9.42
C MET A 193 0.06 5.00 8.30
N ASP A 194 -1.19 4.66 8.52
CA ASP A 194 -2.33 4.94 7.64
C ASP A 194 -3.23 5.94 8.35
N ASN A 195 -3.32 7.16 7.82
CA ASN A 195 -4.16 8.23 8.35
C ASN A 195 -5.41 8.36 7.48
N ASP A 196 -6.58 8.17 8.05
CA ASP A 196 -7.83 8.49 7.40
C ASP A 196 -7.99 10.02 7.34
N LEU A 197 -8.26 10.54 6.13
CA LEU A 197 -8.43 11.97 5.85
C LEU A 197 -9.88 12.23 5.42
N TRP A 198 -10.43 13.37 5.85
CA TRP A 198 -11.75 13.86 5.43
C TRP A 198 -12.91 12.86 5.66
N VAL A 199 -12.81 12.03 6.70
CA VAL A 199 -13.87 11.11 7.14
C VAL A 199 -14.46 11.56 8.46
N THR A 200 -15.70 11.15 8.76
CA THR A 200 -16.44 11.60 9.95
C THR A 200 -15.81 11.05 11.25
N GLU A 201 -15.29 9.82 11.22
CA GLU A 201 -14.62 9.15 12.34
C GLU A 201 -13.24 8.69 11.86
N PRO A 202 -12.21 9.56 11.93
CA PRO A 202 -10.88 9.23 11.44
C PRO A 202 -10.17 8.26 12.37
N VAL A 203 -9.57 7.21 11.79
CA VAL A 203 -8.74 6.25 12.51
C VAL A 203 -7.31 6.35 12.01
N ASP A 204 -6.37 6.53 12.93
CA ASP A 204 -4.94 6.45 12.65
C ASP A 204 -4.46 5.03 12.97
N ARG A 205 -4.03 4.28 11.94
CA ARG A 205 -3.58 2.88 12.08
C ARG A 205 -2.08 2.79 11.96
N PHE A 206 -1.44 2.23 12.97
CA PHE A 206 -0.02 1.97 13.00
C PHE A 206 0.25 0.48 12.83
N TYR A 207 1.03 0.12 11.81
CA TYR A 207 1.43 -1.26 11.56
C TYR A 207 2.94 -1.41 11.66
N PHE A 208 3.37 -2.46 12.34
CA PHE A 208 4.74 -2.93 12.30
C PHE A 208 4.80 -4.21 11.49
N GLY A 209 5.79 -4.36 10.64
CA GLY A 209 5.81 -5.52 9.76
C GLY A 209 7.18 -6.00 9.37
N LEU A 210 7.19 -7.26 8.90
CA LEU A 210 8.33 -7.93 8.33
C LEU A 210 7.96 -8.48 6.96
N THR A 211 8.85 -8.28 5.98
CA THR A 211 8.73 -8.82 4.63
C THR A 211 9.99 -9.60 4.26
N LEU A 212 9.82 -10.84 3.85
CA LEU A 212 10.89 -11.58 3.19
C LEU A 212 10.77 -11.37 1.67
N LYS A 213 11.81 -10.82 1.06
CA LYS A 213 11.86 -10.54 -0.38
C LYS A 213 12.85 -11.47 -1.06
N ALA A 214 12.43 -12.12 -2.13
CA ALA A 214 13.27 -12.91 -3.02
C ALA A 214 13.32 -12.26 -4.41
N LYS A 215 14.50 -12.17 -5.04
CA LYS A 215 14.66 -11.59 -6.38
C LYS A 215 15.58 -12.45 -7.23
N TYR A 216 15.07 -12.91 -8.39
CA TYR A 216 15.73 -13.79 -9.36
C TYR A 216 15.80 -13.17 -10.75
#